data_9aefb54515d858fa54deb7d85b5217e2
#
_entry.id   9aefb54515d858fa54deb7d85b5217e2
#
_cell.length_a   1.000
_cell.length_b   1.000
_cell.length_c   1.000
_cell.angle_alpha   90.00
_cell.angle_beta   90.00
_cell.angle_gamma   90.00
#
_symmetry.space_group_name_H-M   'P 1'
#
loop_
_entity.id
_entity.type
_entity.pdbx_description
1 polymer ?
#
loop_
_entity_poly.entity_id
_entity_poly.type
_entity_poly.pdbx_seq_one_letter_code
_entity_poly.pdbx_strand_id
1 'polypeptide(L)'
;MTRRSVLLIALVLGGAVIGLMQVRSLAQAKPPQSDRSDAAVQTILQRRIDQEKQSVGIIVGLITPQGRKIISHGRMAQSDLRKPDEDTVFEIGSISKVVTALLLADLVERGELKLNDPISKFLPKSVKVPSRSGKEITLIDLATHTSGLPRLPDNLKPQDIENPYADYTVKQLYDFLSRYRLTKDIGTEYEYSNLGAGLLGHILSLKAGMGYETLVTTRIAQPLQMNSTKIQLSAEMKSRFARGHNKIGQPVKNWDLPTLAGAGGLRSTTHDLLNFLAASLGLTKSNLSPTMQRTQTVQRQTGTPDLEIGLGWHILKKHGMEIIWHNGGTGGYHSFIGFDKKKQLGVVVLSNSSNSIDDIGLHLLGRICKLLKIL
;
A
#
# COMPACT_ATOMS: atom_id res chain seq x y z
N MET A 1 -2.46 -86.17 -30.50
CA MET A 1 -3.61 -86.70 -31.25
C MET A 1 -4.35 -85.50 -31.79
N THR A 2 -4.13 -85.21 -33.08
CA THR A 2 -5.04 -85.37 -34.24
C THR A 2 -6.36 -84.54 -34.10
N ARG A 3 -6.83 -83.71 -34.95
CA ARG A 3 -6.80 -83.52 -36.42
C ARG A 3 -7.46 -82.16 -36.70
N ARG A 4 -6.91 -81.30 -37.56
CA ARG A 4 -7.23 -81.13 -39.00
C ARG A 4 -8.71 -81.01 -39.33
N SER A 5 -9.18 -79.89 -39.90
CA SER A 5 -9.45 -79.69 -41.34
C SER A 5 -10.23 -78.37 -41.48
N VAL A 6 -9.82 -77.43 -42.25
CA VAL A 6 -9.82 -77.12 -43.68
C VAL A 6 -11.20 -76.62 -44.20
N LEU A 7 -11.13 -75.38 -44.73
CA LEU A 7 -11.66 -74.77 -45.94
C LEU A 7 -13.20 -74.45 -45.99
N LEU A 8 -13.59 -73.25 -46.29
CA LEU A 8 -13.89 -72.78 -47.68
C LEU A 8 -14.25 -71.28 -47.73
N ILE A 9 -13.86 -70.71 -48.78
CA ILE A 9 -13.90 -69.35 -49.32
C ILE A 9 -15.33 -68.90 -49.65
N ALA A 10 -15.68 -67.66 -49.45
CA ALA A 10 -16.55 -66.88 -50.34
C ALA A 10 -16.21 -65.38 -50.27
N LEU A 11 -15.72 -64.87 -51.40
CA LEU A 11 -15.58 -63.44 -51.71
C LEU A 11 -16.97 -62.82 -51.92
N VAL A 12 -17.24 -61.68 -51.28
CA VAL A 12 -18.17 -60.69 -51.81
C VAL A 12 -17.57 -59.30 -51.63
N LEU A 13 -17.32 -58.64 -52.78
CA LEU A 13 -16.93 -57.25 -52.93
C LEU A 13 -18.11 -56.34 -52.50
N GLY A 14 -17.84 -55.41 -51.62
CA GLY A 14 -18.73 -54.34 -51.28
C GLY A 14 -17.98 -53.14 -50.68
N GLY A 15 -17.99 -52.02 -51.37
CA GLY A 15 -17.17 -50.84 -51.22
C GLY A 15 -17.10 -50.25 -49.84
N ALA A 16 -15.92 -50.07 -49.37
CA ALA A 16 -15.61 -49.34 -48.15
C ALA A 16 -15.45 -47.85 -48.42
N VAL A 17 -16.40 -47.05 -48.02
CA VAL A 17 -16.26 -45.63 -47.89
C VAL A 17 -15.43 -45.39 -46.61
N ILE A 18 -14.18 -45.04 -46.75
CA ILE A 18 -13.32 -44.64 -45.66
C ILE A 18 -13.70 -43.23 -45.27
N GLY A 19 -14.55 -43.10 -44.23
CA GLY A 19 -14.78 -41.86 -43.54
C GLY A 19 -13.54 -41.50 -42.70
N LEU A 20 -12.72 -40.57 -43.20
CA LEU A 20 -11.70 -39.90 -42.40
C LEU A 20 -12.37 -39.11 -41.27
N MET A 21 -12.48 -39.72 -40.10
CA MET A 21 -12.70 -38.97 -38.88
C MET A 21 -11.47 -38.09 -38.63
N GLN A 22 -11.57 -36.81 -39.01
CA GLN A 22 -10.68 -35.81 -38.51
C GLN A 22 -10.86 -35.75 -36.99
N VAL A 23 -9.90 -36.33 -36.26
CA VAL A 23 -9.68 -36.03 -34.85
C VAL A 23 -9.25 -34.56 -34.81
N ARG A 24 -10.22 -33.65 -34.65
CA ARG A 24 -9.90 -32.27 -34.24
C ARG A 24 -9.23 -32.39 -32.89
N SER A 25 -7.92 -32.22 -32.90
CA SER A 25 -7.13 -31.88 -31.72
C SER A 25 -7.87 -30.75 -31.02
N LEU A 26 -8.46 -31.02 -29.88
CA LEU A 26 -8.88 -30.01 -28.93
C LEU A 26 -7.57 -29.30 -28.53
N ALA A 27 -7.23 -28.25 -29.27
CA ALA A 27 -6.23 -27.31 -28.82
C ALA A 27 -6.62 -26.96 -27.40
N GLN A 28 -5.83 -27.42 -26.42
CA GLN A 28 -5.96 -27.00 -25.05
C GLN A 28 -5.97 -25.47 -25.06
N ALA A 29 -7.13 -24.89 -24.82
CA ALA A 29 -7.27 -23.47 -24.66
C ALA A 29 -6.25 -23.06 -23.59
N LYS A 30 -5.28 -22.22 -23.96
CA LYS A 30 -4.40 -21.59 -23.00
C LYS A 30 -5.26 -21.09 -21.86
N PRO A 31 -4.98 -21.46 -20.59
CA PRO A 31 -5.79 -20.97 -19.48
C PRO A 31 -5.84 -19.46 -19.59
N PRO A 32 -7.00 -18.84 -19.36
CA PRO A 32 -7.18 -17.42 -19.57
C PRO A 32 -6.14 -16.64 -18.76
N GLN A 33 -5.54 -15.67 -19.40
CA GLN A 33 -4.41 -14.86 -18.95
C GLN A 33 -4.79 -13.90 -17.79
N SER A 34 -5.71 -14.28 -16.90
CA SER A 34 -6.21 -13.35 -15.92
C SER A 34 -6.60 -13.97 -14.58
N ASP A 35 -5.61 -14.17 -13.71
CA ASP A 35 -5.86 -14.19 -12.27
C ASP A 35 -6.41 -12.84 -11.76
N ARG A 36 -6.57 -11.89 -12.66
CA ARG A 36 -7.13 -10.54 -12.48
C ARG A 36 -8.49 -10.40 -13.15
N SER A 37 -9.09 -11.47 -13.64
CA SER A 37 -10.50 -11.45 -14.05
C SER A 37 -11.36 -11.11 -12.82
N ASP A 38 -12.44 -10.41 -13.02
CA ASP A 38 -13.34 -10.03 -11.93
C ASP A 38 -13.77 -11.26 -11.12
N ALA A 39 -14.01 -12.38 -11.79
CA ALA A 39 -14.36 -13.65 -11.16
C ALA A 39 -13.23 -14.23 -10.29
N ALA A 40 -11.96 -14.15 -10.74
CA ALA A 40 -10.84 -14.64 -9.97
C ALA A 40 -10.61 -13.77 -8.71
N VAL A 41 -10.67 -12.44 -8.84
CA VAL A 41 -10.57 -11.53 -7.69
C VAL A 41 -11.74 -11.77 -6.74
N GLN A 42 -12.96 -11.87 -7.25
CA GLN A 42 -14.14 -12.15 -6.44
C GLN A 42 -14.00 -13.44 -5.62
N THR A 43 -13.47 -14.50 -6.23
CA THR A 43 -13.20 -15.79 -5.55
C THR A 43 -12.20 -15.63 -4.41
N ILE A 44 -11.12 -14.84 -4.60
CA ILE A 44 -10.12 -14.55 -3.55
C ILE A 44 -10.81 -13.84 -2.38
N LEU A 45 -11.62 -12.82 -2.65
CA LEU A 45 -12.30 -12.03 -1.60
C LEU A 45 -13.34 -12.89 -0.84
N GLN A 46 -14.13 -13.69 -1.56
CA GLN A 46 -15.09 -14.61 -0.95
C GLN A 46 -14.40 -15.62 -0.03
N ARG A 47 -13.32 -16.24 -0.48
CA ARG A 47 -12.54 -17.14 0.35
C ARG A 47 -12.04 -16.44 1.63
N ARG A 48 -11.44 -15.25 1.51
CA ARG A 48 -10.89 -14.48 2.63
C ARG A 48 -11.95 -14.11 3.66
N ILE A 49 -13.15 -13.73 3.22
CA ILE A 49 -14.24 -13.26 4.09
C ILE A 49 -15.13 -14.39 4.56
N ASP A 50 -15.64 -15.21 3.61
CA ASP A 50 -16.71 -16.16 3.92
C ASP A 50 -16.18 -17.49 4.50
N GLN A 51 -14.98 -17.93 4.06
CA GLN A 51 -14.39 -19.19 4.49
C GLN A 51 -13.36 -19.00 5.61
N GLU A 52 -12.37 -18.13 5.38
CA GLU A 52 -11.26 -17.90 6.31
C GLU A 52 -11.63 -16.94 7.45
N LYS A 53 -12.72 -16.16 7.34
CA LYS A 53 -13.20 -15.18 8.33
C LYS A 53 -12.15 -14.14 8.73
N GLN A 54 -11.24 -13.79 7.81
CA GLN A 54 -10.12 -12.89 8.08
C GLN A 54 -10.43 -11.42 7.80
N SER A 55 -11.62 -11.10 7.31
CA SER A 55 -12.07 -9.71 7.13
C SER A 55 -13.58 -9.59 7.20
N VAL A 56 -14.06 -8.37 7.45
CA VAL A 56 -15.50 -8.03 7.41
C VAL A 56 -15.87 -7.49 6.03
N GLY A 57 -15.02 -6.66 5.43
CA GLY A 57 -15.18 -6.14 4.09
C GLY A 57 -13.83 -5.84 3.44
N ILE A 58 -13.71 -6.16 2.15
CA ILE A 58 -12.51 -5.88 1.34
C ILE A 58 -12.96 -5.28 0.01
N ILE A 59 -12.23 -4.28 -0.45
CA ILE A 59 -12.37 -3.69 -1.77
C ILE A 59 -11.03 -3.69 -2.49
N VAL A 60 -11.05 -4.07 -3.76
CA VAL A 60 -9.91 -4.05 -4.68
C VAL A 60 -10.19 -3.05 -5.80
N GLY A 61 -9.26 -2.13 -6.00
CA GLY A 61 -9.20 -1.28 -7.17
C GLY A 61 -8.03 -1.68 -8.06
N LEU A 62 -8.30 -1.83 -9.35
CA LEU A 62 -7.28 -2.05 -10.38
C LEU A 62 -7.29 -0.88 -11.36
N ILE A 63 -6.13 -0.46 -11.82
CA ILE A 63 -5.99 0.53 -12.88
C ILE A 63 -4.96 0.08 -13.91
N THR A 64 -5.33 0.23 -15.19
CA THR A 64 -4.50 -0.04 -16.36
C THR A 64 -4.78 1.03 -17.43
N PRO A 65 -4.05 1.08 -18.55
CA PRO A 65 -4.37 1.95 -19.68
C PRO A 65 -5.79 1.74 -20.25
N GLN A 66 -6.40 0.56 -20.03
CA GLN A 66 -7.75 0.22 -20.49
C GLN A 66 -8.84 0.74 -19.55
N GLY A 67 -8.48 1.26 -18.37
CA GLY A 67 -9.43 1.81 -17.40
C GLY A 67 -9.29 1.21 -16.01
N ARG A 68 -10.34 1.42 -15.21
CA ARG A 68 -10.42 1.00 -13.79
C ARG A 68 -11.38 -0.15 -13.63
N LYS A 69 -11.11 -0.98 -12.61
CA LYS A 69 -12.02 -2.02 -12.14
C LYS A 69 -12.11 -1.96 -10.63
N ILE A 70 -13.32 -2.10 -10.12
CA ILE A 70 -13.61 -2.11 -8.68
C ILE A 70 -14.32 -3.43 -8.36
N ILE A 71 -13.74 -4.19 -7.45
CA ILE A 71 -14.29 -5.47 -7.01
C ILE A 71 -14.29 -5.48 -5.49
N SER A 72 -15.42 -5.74 -4.87
CA SER A 72 -15.51 -5.79 -3.43
C SER A 72 -16.34 -6.95 -2.93
N HIS A 73 -16.14 -7.34 -1.67
CA HIS A 73 -16.92 -8.37 -0.98
C HIS A 73 -17.03 -8.04 0.51
N GLY A 74 -18.08 -8.59 1.15
CA GLY A 74 -18.35 -8.34 2.56
C GLY A 74 -19.16 -7.07 2.79
N ARG A 75 -18.92 -6.38 3.92
CA ARG A 75 -19.79 -5.32 4.41
C ARG A 75 -18.99 -4.20 5.11
N MET A 76 -19.63 -3.04 5.27
CA MET A 76 -19.01 -1.87 5.91
C MET A 76 -18.83 -2.03 7.42
N ALA A 77 -19.66 -2.86 8.08
CA ALA A 77 -19.54 -3.24 9.48
C ALA A 77 -20.27 -4.55 9.75
N GLN A 78 -20.07 -5.15 10.91
CA GLN A 78 -20.91 -6.28 11.36
C GLN A 78 -22.41 -5.91 11.41
N SER A 79 -22.70 -4.67 11.80
CA SER A 79 -24.05 -4.10 11.90
C SER A 79 -24.51 -3.33 10.66
N ASP A 80 -23.66 -3.15 9.64
CA ASP A 80 -23.96 -2.41 8.40
C ASP A 80 -23.69 -3.29 7.19
N LEU A 81 -24.75 -3.81 6.60
CA LEU A 81 -24.70 -4.77 5.49
C LEU A 81 -24.38 -4.14 4.13
N ARG A 82 -24.25 -2.82 4.04
CA ARG A 82 -23.82 -2.17 2.80
C ARG A 82 -22.49 -2.73 2.36
N LYS A 83 -22.38 -3.04 1.08
CA LYS A 83 -21.14 -3.50 0.46
C LYS A 83 -20.20 -2.31 0.28
N PRO A 84 -18.87 -2.45 0.56
CA PRO A 84 -17.93 -1.39 0.23
C PRO A 84 -17.93 -1.08 -1.27
N ASP A 85 -17.90 0.21 -1.61
CA ASP A 85 -17.80 0.75 -2.96
C ASP A 85 -16.54 1.61 -3.10
N GLU A 86 -16.31 2.18 -4.29
CA GLU A 86 -15.11 2.97 -4.58
C GLU A 86 -14.99 4.23 -3.71
N ASP A 87 -16.11 4.76 -3.20
CA ASP A 87 -16.18 5.95 -2.37
C ASP A 87 -16.22 5.65 -0.87
N THR A 88 -16.22 4.37 -0.49
CA THR A 88 -16.14 3.97 0.91
C THR A 88 -14.80 4.39 1.50
N VAL A 89 -14.86 5.09 2.65
CA VAL A 89 -13.70 5.65 3.34
C VAL A 89 -13.10 4.61 4.29
N PHE A 90 -11.76 4.53 4.31
CA PHE A 90 -10.97 3.67 5.21
C PHE A 90 -9.83 4.46 5.84
N GLU A 91 -9.33 4.03 7.00
CA GLU A 91 -8.00 4.43 7.44
C GLU A 91 -6.98 3.74 6.55
N ILE A 92 -6.04 4.51 5.97
CA ILE A 92 -5.02 3.96 5.08
C ILE A 92 -3.67 3.73 5.77
N GLY A 93 -3.59 4.04 7.07
CA GLY A 93 -2.41 3.80 7.88
C GLY A 93 -1.14 4.30 7.20
N SER A 94 -0.13 3.46 7.15
CA SER A 94 1.21 3.84 6.68
C SER A 94 1.31 4.22 5.20
N ILE A 95 0.27 4.05 4.38
CA ILE A 95 0.23 4.67 3.04
C ILE A 95 0.35 6.20 3.15
N SER A 96 -0.02 6.79 4.28
CA SER A 96 0.22 8.21 4.59
C SER A 96 1.69 8.62 4.43
N LYS A 97 2.65 7.70 4.68
CA LYS A 97 4.09 7.98 4.51
C LYS A 97 4.48 8.26 3.07
N VAL A 98 3.81 7.60 2.14
CA VAL A 98 3.99 7.85 0.69
C VAL A 98 3.58 9.27 0.35
N VAL A 99 2.43 9.72 0.89
CA VAL A 99 1.95 11.10 0.69
C VAL A 99 2.88 12.11 1.38
N THR A 100 3.36 11.81 2.59
CA THR A 100 4.34 12.65 3.30
C THR A 100 5.64 12.79 2.53
N ALA A 101 6.14 11.71 1.96
CA ALA A 101 7.36 11.72 1.15
C ALA A 101 7.16 12.47 -0.18
N LEU A 102 5.97 12.39 -0.77
CA LEU A 102 5.61 13.18 -1.95
C LEU A 102 5.55 14.68 -1.63
N LEU A 103 5.04 15.08 -0.45
CA LEU A 103 5.12 16.46 0.03
C LEU A 103 6.56 16.94 0.18
N LEU A 104 7.44 16.12 0.76
CA LEU A 104 8.87 16.45 0.80
C LEU A 104 9.43 16.68 -0.60
N ALA A 105 9.15 15.78 -1.52
CA ALA A 105 9.62 15.88 -2.89
C ALA A 105 9.06 17.11 -3.63
N ASP A 106 7.79 17.49 -3.39
CA ASP A 106 7.18 18.72 -3.94
C ASP A 106 7.89 19.98 -3.44
N LEU A 107 8.16 20.07 -2.14
CA LEU A 107 8.87 21.21 -1.56
C LEU A 107 10.34 21.27 -2.05
N VAL A 108 10.97 20.13 -2.31
CA VAL A 108 12.32 20.08 -2.90
C VAL A 108 12.29 20.54 -4.36
N GLU A 109 11.29 20.11 -5.15
CA GLU A 109 11.16 20.52 -6.55
C GLU A 109 10.92 22.04 -6.69
N ARG A 110 10.23 22.63 -5.73
CA ARG A 110 10.02 24.10 -5.64
C ARG A 110 11.23 24.87 -5.14
N GLY A 111 12.33 24.20 -4.77
CA GLY A 111 13.51 24.83 -4.20
C GLY A 111 13.34 25.34 -2.75
N GLU A 112 12.23 24.97 -2.10
CA GLU A 112 11.94 25.39 -0.72
C GLU A 112 12.73 24.59 0.33
N LEU A 113 13.15 23.37 -0.01
CA LEU A 113 13.93 22.42 0.80
C LEU A 113 14.99 21.71 -0.03
N LYS A 114 15.95 21.08 0.66
CA LYS A 114 16.87 20.09 0.07
C LYS A 114 16.72 18.78 0.83
N LEU A 115 16.82 17.64 0.14
CA LEU A 115 16.73 16.32 0.77
C LEU A 115 17.74 16.15 1.93
N ASN A 116 18.93 16.71 1.77
CA ASN A 116 20.01 16.66 2.77
C ASN A 116 19.99 17.82 3.78
N ASP A 117 18.93 18.64 3.82
CA ASP A 117 18.81 19.64 4.87
C ASP A 117 18.71 18.92 6.23
N PRO A 118 19.51 19.34 7.24
CA PRO A 118 19.40 18.79 8.59
C PRO A 118 18.07 19.21 9.23
N ILE A 119 17.45 18.30 9.95
CA ILE A 119 16.13 18.54 10.57
C ILE A 119 16.20 19.62 11.67
N SER A 120 17.38 19.84 12.27
CA SER A 120 17.63 20.90 13.25
C SER A 120 17.31 22.30 12.71
N LYS A 121 17.44 22.50 11.39
CA LYS A 121 17.13 23.75 10.70
C LYS A 121 15.65 24.17 10.82
N PHE A 122 14.75 23.23 11.02
CA PHE A 122 13.30 23.44 10.96
C PHE A 122 12.62 23.37 12.33
N LEU A 123 13.30 22.83 13.32
CA LEU A 123 12.76 22.67 14.67
C LEU A 123 13.11 23.89 15.54
N PRO A 124 12.34 24.18 16.61
CA PRO A 124 12.66 25.23 17.55
C PRO A 124 14.09 25.07 18.11
N LYS A 125 14.82 26.17 18.30
CA LYS A 125 16.23 26.15 18.82
C LYS A 125 16.36 25.48 20.18
N SER A 126 15.29 25.39 20.95
CA SER A 126 15.24 24.70 22.25
C SER A 126 15.28 23.18 22.13
N VAL A 127 14.97 22.61 20.94
CA VAL A 127 14.96 21.17 20.71
C VAL A 127 16.35 20.70 20.33
N LYS A 128 16.94 19.86 21.17
CA LYS A 128 18.23 19.22 20.87
C LYS A 128 17.99 18.00 19.97
N VAL A 129 18.29 18.15 18.68
CA VAL A 129 18.16 17.03 17.73
C VAL A 129 19.29 16.03 17.99
N PRO A 130 19.00 14.72 18.08
CA PRO A 130 20.06 13.72 18.24
C PRO A 130 20.96 13.68 17.01
N SER A 131 22.27 13.59 17.26
CA SER A 131 23.31 13.44 16.25
C SER A 131 24.25 12.29 16.63
N ARG A 132 25.00 11.78 15.66
CA ARG A 132 25.98 10.70 15.90
C ARG A 132 27.16 10.82 14.97
N SER A 133 28.38 10.60 15.50
CA SER A 133 29.63 10.64 14.71
C SER A 133 29.79 11.94 13.88
N GLY A 134 29.35 13.10 14.44
CA GLY A 134 29.39 14.39 13.77
C GLY A 134 28.35 14.59 12.65
N LYS A 135 27.45 13.62 12.43
CA LYS A 135 26.35 13.72 11.45
C LYS A 135 25.05 14.12 12.12
N GLU A 136 24.26 14.93 11.44
CA GLU A 136 22.89 15.27 11.79
C GLU A 136 21.89 14.46 10.96
N ILE A 137 20.72 14.18 11.53
CA ILE A 137 19.60 13.56 10.78
C ILE A 137 19.11 14.55 9.73
N THR A 138 18.95 14.09 8.50
CA THR A 138 18.43 14.86 7.37
C THR A 138 17.01 14.44 6.95
N LEU A 139 16.36 15.24 6.11
CA LEU A 139 15.00 14.95 5.64
C LEU A 139 14.94 13.63 4.86
N ILE A 140 15.97 13.31 4.07
CA ILE A 140 16.02 12.02 3.35
C ILE A 140 16.14 10.85 4.32
N ASP A 141 16.88 10.98 5.42
CA ASP A 141 17.02 9.90 6.40
C ASP A 141 15.68 9.56 7.07
N LEU A 142 14.83 10.58 7.31
CA LEU A 142 13.47 10.36 7.79
C LEU A 142 12.58 9.65 6.72
N ALA A 143 12.66 10.11 5.46
CA ALA A 143 11.85 9.59 4.37
C ALA A 143 12.25 8.17 3.93
N THR A 144 13.47 7.74 4.24
CA THR A 144 14.02 6.43 3.87
C THR A 144 14.21 5.49 5.06
N HIS A 145 13.76 5.88 6.24
CA HIS A 145 13.90 5.08 7.47
C HIS A 145 15.35 4.74 7.85
N THR A 146 16.29 5.66 7.58
CA THR A 146 17.72 5.50 7.90
C THR A 146 18.22 6.50 8.92
N SER A 147 17.31 7.16 9.64
CA SER A 147 17.66 8.20 10.63
C SER A 147 18.26 7.68 11.93
N GLY A 148 18.20 6.38 12.20
CA GLY A 148 18.55 5.79 13.50
C GLY A 148 17.52 6.07 14.60
N LEU A 149 16.39 6.71 14.29
CA LEU A 149 15.27 6.87 15.21
C LEU A 149 14.48 5.56 15.33
N PRO A 150 14.02 5.18 16.55
CA PRO A 150 13.30 3.93 16.77
C PRO A 150 11.93 3.95 16.07
N ARG A 151 11.28 2.79 16.00
CA ARG A 151 9.93 2.65 15.43
C ARG A 151 8.92 3.59 16.10
N LEU A 152 8.94 3.67 17.43
CA LEU A 152 8.10 4.53 18.26
C LEU A 152 8.94 5.20 19.34
N PRO A 153 8.57 6.39 19.82
CA PRO A 153 9.24 7.02 20.95
C PRO A 153 8.90 6.27 22.25
N ASP A 154 9.86 6.12 23.13
CA ASP A 154 9.72 5.42 24.43
C ASP A 154 8.82 6.14 25.44
N ASN A 155 8.53 7.42 25.19
CA ASN A 155 7.58 8.21 25.98
C ASN A 155 6.17 8.24 25.38
N LEU A 156 5.88 7.43 24.38
CA LEU A 156 4.52 7.14 23.93
C LEU A 156 3.87 6.19 24.94
N LYS A 157 3.05 6.76 25.83
CA LYS A 157 2.34 6.04 26.90
C LYS A 157 0.85 6.36 26.76
N PRO A 158 0.11 5.66 25.90
CA PRO A 158 -1.27 5.97 25.62
C PRO A 158 -2.15 5.76 26.84
N GLN A 159 -3.08 6.67 27.09
CA GLN A 159 -4.15 6.50 28.07
C GLN A 159 -5.20 5.51 27.55
N ASP A 160 -5.39 5.49 26.22
CA ASP A 160 -6.29 4.57 25.54
C ASP A 160 -5.49 3.70 24.54
N ILE A 161 -5.34 2.42 24.87
CA ILE A 161 -4.58 1.47 24.04
C ILE A 161 -5.27 1.19 22.69
N GLU A 162 -6.58 1.42 22.54
CA GLU A 162 -7.29 1.27 21.30
C GLU A 162 -7.10 2.47 20.36
N ASN A 163 -6.68 3.64 20.89
CA ASN A 163 -6.31 4.84 20.10
C ASN A 163 -4.94 5.38 20.56
N PRO A 164 -3.85 4.64 20.30
CA PRO A 164 -2.59 4.78 21.05
C PRO A 164 -1.78 6.04 20.75
N TYR A 165 -2.18 6.84 19.76
CA TYR A 165 -1.46 8.06 19.39
C TYR A 165 -2.23 9.34 19.73
N ALA A 166 -3.48 9.22 20.16
CA ALA A 166 -4.41 10.34 20.29
C ALA A 166 -3.95 11.43 21.28
N ASP A 167 -3.27 11.03 22.34
CA ASP A 167 -2.77 11.90 23.40
C ASP A 167 -1.27 12.23 23.29
N TYR A 168 -0.60 11.77 22.23
CA TYR A 168 0.81 12.10 22.00
C TYR A 168 0.99 13.52 21.47
N THR A 169 1.63 14.36 22.24
CA THR A 169 1.76 15.80 22.00
C THR A 169 3.08 16.18 21.31
N VAL A 170 3.11 17.34 20.66
CA VAL A 170 4.34 17.94 20.10
C VAL A 170 5.40 18.16 21.19
N LYS A 171 4.98 18.52 22.41
CA LYS A 171 5.90 18.64 23.55
C LYS A 171 6.60 17.30 23.83
N GLN A 172 5.85 16.22 23.90
CA GLN A 172 6.44 14.89 24.13
C GLN A 172 7.39 14.48 22.99
N LEU A 173 7.08 14.82 21.73
CA LEU A 173 7.97 14.60 20.59
C LEU A 173 9.31 15.36 20.78
N TYR A 174 9.25 16.63 21.16
CA TYR A 174 10.46 17.45 21.38
C TYR A 174 11.26 17.01 22.60
N ASP A 175 10.58 16.62 23.68
CA ASP A 175 11.21 16.04 24.87
C ASP A 175 11.93 14.73 24.53
N PHE A 176 11.31 13.88 23.71
CA PHE A 176 11.96 12.66 23.22
C PHE A 176 13.21 12.98 22.40
N LEU A 177 13.11 13.83 21.38
CA LEU A 177 14.24 14.18 20.53
C LEU A 177 15.40 14.72 21.33
N SER A 178 15.12 15.58 22.32
CA SER A 178 16.16 16.27 23.12
C SER A 178 16.95 15.35 24.05
N ARG A 179 16.41 14.19 24.39
CA ARG A 179 17.08 13.24 25.31
C ARG A 179 17.55 11.95 24.62
N TYR A 180 17.03 11.66 23.42
CA TYR A 180 17.34 10.42 22.74
C TYR A 180 18.79 10.38 22.24
N ARG A 181 19.44 9.24 22.43
CA ARG A 181 20.79 8.99 21.90
C ARG A 181 20.72 7.92 20.84
N LEU A 182 21.18 8.26 19.64
CA LEU A 182 21.25 7.33 18.53
C LEU A 182 22.21 6.18 18.84
N THR A 183 21.74 4.95 18.64
CA THR A 183 22.53 3.72 18.78
C THR A 183 23.14 3.26 17.46
N LYS A 184 22.59 3.73 16.33
CA LYS A 184 23.02 3.40 14.96
C LYS A 184 23.50 4.68 14.25
N ASP A 185 24.39 4.51 13.29
CA ASP A 185 24.88 5.62 12.48
C ASP A 185 23.84 6.07 11.46
N ILE A 186 23.72 7.38 11.28
CA ILE A 186 22.73 7.99 10.41
C ILE A 186 23.03 7.64 8.94
N GLY A 187 22.02 7.23 8.21
CA GLY A 187 22.10 6.90 6.77
C GLY A 187 22.63 5.50 6.46
N THR A 188 22.92 4.65 7.46
CA THR A 188 23.58 3.35 7.26
C THR A 188 22.64 2.17 7.29
N GLU A 189 21.70 2.12 8.24
CA GLU A 189 20.80 1.01 8.44
C GLU A 189 19.34 1.42 8.25
N TYR A 190 18.60 0.58 7.55
CA TYR A 190 17.14 0.72 7.45
C TYR A 190 16.48 0.23 8.74
N GLU A 191 15.70 1.09 9.38
CA GLU A 191 14.82 0.73 10.50
C GLU A 191 13.50 1.47 10.37
N TYR A 192 12.45 0.73 10.03
CA TYR A 192 11.12 1.30 9.80
C TYR A 192 10.63 2.11 11.01
N SER A 193 10.45 3.41 10.84
CA SER A 193 10.14 4.36 11.91
C SER A 193 8.86 5.14 11.66
N ASN A 194 7.82 4.89 12.47
CA ASN A 194 6.63 5.75 12.52
C ASN A 194 6.99 7.13 13.10
N LEU A 195 7.87 7.14 14.10
CA LEU A 195 8.38 8.38 14.67
C LEU A 195 9.06 9.25 13.61
N GLY A 196 9.98 8.66 12.82
CA GLY A 196 10.68 9.39 11.76
C GLY A 196 9.75 9.97 10.70
N ALA A 197 8.80 9.17 10.24
CA ALA A 197 7.83 9.63 9.23
C ALA A 197 6.84 10.66 9.79
N GLY A 198 6.39 10.51 11.04
CA GLY A 198 5.56 11.51 11.71
C GLY A 198 6.30 12.82 11.94
N LEU A 199 7.57 12.76 12.38
CA LEU A 199 8.45 13.91 12.50
C LEU A 199 8.64 14.62 11.16
N LEU A 200 8.83 13.88 10.07
CA LEU A 200 8.91 14.46 8.73
C LEU A 200 7.64 15.26 8.41
N GLY A 201 6.45 14.68 8.59
CA GLY A 201 5.18 15.38 8.37
C GLY A 201 5.05 16.64 9.22
N HIS A 202 5.48 16.59 10.48
CA HIS A 202 5.51 17.75 11.38
C HIS A 202 6.47 18.85 10.89
N ILE A 203 7.68 18.50 10.46
CA ILE A 203 8.66 19.44 9.91
C ILE A 203 8.14 20.12 8.64
N LEU A 204 7.52 19.34 7.73
CA LEU A 204 6.96 19.90 6.50
C LEU A 204 5.82 20.88 6.80
N SER A 205 5.01 20.61 7.82
CA SER A 205 3.96 21.53 8.31
C SER A 205 4.55 22.82 8.88
N LEU A 206 5.58 22.73 9.71
CA LEU A 206 6.30 23.90 10.24
C LEU A 206 6.88 24.75 9.12
N LYS A 207 7.57 24.12 8.15
CA LYS A 207 8.17 24.80 7.00
C LYS A 207 7.13 25.52 6.15
N ALA A 208 5.98 24.89 5.92
CA ALA A 208 4.89 25.46 5.12
C ALA A 208 4.04 26.49 5.89
N GLY A 209 4.20 26.59 7.21
CA GLY A 209 3.39 27.49 8.06
C GLY A 209 1.90 27.09 8.12
N MET A 210 1.55 25.82 7.87
CA MET A 210 0.18 25.33 7.87
C MET A 210 0.06 23.90 8.42
N GLY A 211 -1.15 23.51 8.85
CA GLY A 211 -1.40 22.16 9.35
C GLY A 211 -1.15 21.09 8.29
N TYR A 212 -0.75 19.88 8.73
CA TYR A 212 -0.40 18.77 7.85
C TYR A 212 -1.55 18.40 6.88
N GLU A 213 -2.80 18.34 7.37
CA GLU A 213 -3.95 18.04 6.51
C GLU A 213 -4.15 19.10 5.42
N THR A 214 -4.06 20.37 5.78
CA THR A 214 -4.17 21.48 4.82
C THR A 214 -3.06 21.38 3.75
N LEU A 215 -1.84 21.09 4.19
CA LEU A 215 -0.70 20.92 3.29
C LEU A 215 -0.90 19.75 2.31
N VAL A 216 -1.34 18.58 2.81
CA VAL A 216 -1.70 17.42 1.97
C VAL A 216 -2.82 17.78 0.99
N THR A 217 -3.88 18.41 1.50
CA THR A 217 -5.05 18.76 0.68
C THR A 217 -4.68 19.69 -0.47
N THR A 218 -3.94 20.76 -0.18
CA THR A 218 -3.63 21.79 -1.18
C THR A 218 -2.56 21.37 -2.17
N ARG A 219 -1.54 20.63 -1.71
CA ARG A 219 -0.37 20.30 -2.53
C ARG A 219 -0.50 18.97 -3.27
N ILE A 220 -1.25 18.02 -2.72
CA ILE A 220 -1.33 16.65 -3.26
C ILE A 220 -2.76 16.28 -3.64
N ALA A 221 -3.71 16.36 -2.69
CA ALA A 221 -5.03 15.80 -2.90
C ALA A 221 -5.84 16.55 -3.96
N GLN A 222 -5.91 17.87 -3.89
CA GLN A 222 -6.61 18.68 -4.89
C GLN A 222 -6.03 18.52 -6.32
N PRO A 223 -4.70 18.65 -6.56
CA PRO A 223 -4.13 18.43 -7.88
C PRO A 223 -4.38 17.03 -8.46
N LEU A 224 -4.56 16.02 -7.61
CA LEU A 224 -4.83 14.64 -8.00
C LEU A 224 -6.32 14.26 -7.92
N GLN A 225 -7.22 15.22 -7.63
CA GLN A 225 -8.66 14.99 -7.45
C GLN A 225 -9.00 13.94 -6.40
N MET A 226 -8.23 13.91 -5.31
CA MET A 226 -8.39 13.02 -4.16
C MET A 226 -9.26 13.69 -3.08
N ASN A 227 -10.51 13.93 -3.38
CA ASN A 227 -11.39 14.79 -2.58
C ASN A 227 -11.80 14.19 -1.22
N SER A 228 -11.68 12.87 -1.09
CA SER A 228 -11.98 12.11 0.12
C SER A 228 -10.72 11.66 0.89
N THR A 229 -9.54 12.25 0.59
CA THR A 229 -8.29 11.97 1.30
C THR A 229 -8.02 13.04 2.34
N LYS A 230 -8.30 12.73 3.62
CA LYS A 230 -8.27 13.69 4.75
C LYS A 230 -7.95 12.98 6.07
N ILE A 231 -7.68 13.78 7.10
CA ILE A 231 -7.62 13.34 8.50
C ILE A 231 -8.98 13.54 9.15
N GLN A 232 -9.54 14.74 9.02
CA GLN A 232 -10.86 15.07 9.59
C GLN A 232 -11.96 14.76 8.57
N LEU A 233 -12.88 13.89 8.97
CA LEU A 233 -13.98 13.47 8.11
C LEU A 233 -15.13 14.47 8.17
N SER A 234 -15.61 14.92 6.99
CA SER A 234 -16.88 15.63 6.88
C SER A 234 -18.06 14.73 7.28
N ALA A 235 -19.23 15.30 7.48
CA ALA A 235 -20.45 14.52 7.76
C ALA A 235 -20.73 13.49 6.64
N GLU A 236 -20.56 13.90 5.38
CA GLU A 236 -20.68 13.03 4.21
C GLU A 236 -19.68 11.86 4.26
N MET A 237 -18.40 12.14 4.49
CA MET A 237 -17.37 11.09 4.59
C MET A 237 -17.66 10.14 5.75
N LYS A 238 -18.15 10.64 6.89
CA LYS A 238 -18.56 9.80 8.03
C LYS A 238 -19.68 8.82 7.67
N SER A 239 -20.61 9.21 6.81
CA SER A 239 -21.70 8.32 6.36
C SER A 239 -21.21 7.17 5.46
N ARG A 240 -20.05 7.32 4.86
CA ARG A 240 -19.37 6.35 3.98
C ARG A 240 -18.17 5.66 4.64
N PHE A 241 -17.93 5.90 5.93
CA PHE A 241 -16.77 5.37 6.63
C PHE A 241 -17.03 3.94 7.10
N ALA A 242 -16.29 2.98 6.57
CA ALA A 242 -16.36 1.59 7.00
C ALA A 242 -15.86 1.46 8.44
N ARG A 243 -16.58 0.73 9.29
CA ARG A 243 -16.15 0.46 10.67
C ARG A 243 -14.97 -0.48 10.71
N GLY A 244 -13.93 -0.13 11.47
CA GLY A 244 -12.75 -0.97 11.67
C GLY A 244 -13.00 -2.13 12.64
N HIS A 245 -12.33 -3.27 12.36
CA HIS A 245 -12.44 -4.48 13.17
C HIS A 245 -11.04 -5.07 13.46
N ASN A 246 -10.88 -5.65 14.66
CA ASN A 246 -9.67 -6.39 14.99
C ASN A 246 -9.59 -7.74 14.23
N LYS A 247 -8.54 -8.51 14.48
CA LYS A 247 -8.26 -9.79 13.79
C LYS A 247 -9.35 -10.85 13.95
N ILE A 248 -10.20 -10.75 14.97
CA ILE A 248 -11.30 -11.68 15.24
C ILE A 248 -12.67 -11.09 14.90
N GLY A 249 -12.69 -9.96 14.16
CA GLY A 249 -13.93 -9.34 13.66
C GLY A 249 -14.67 -8.46 14.67
N GLN A 250 -14.11 -8.14 15.82
CA GLN A 250 -14.71 -7.22 16.77
C GLN A 250 -14.46 -5.77 16.37
N PRO A 251 -15.45 -4.88 16.44
CA PRO A 251 -15.29 -3.46 16.14
C PRO A 251 -14.32 -2.80 17.11
N VAL A 252 -13.45 -1.92 16.58
CA VAL A 252 -12.46 -1.18 17.35
C VAL A 252 -12.57 0.32 17.13
N LYS A 253 -11.84 1.10 17.93
CA LYS A 253 -11.72 2.56 17.76
C LYS A 253 -10.86 2.90 16.55
N ASN A 254 -11.13 4.05 15.95
CA ASN A 254 -10.27 4.65 14.94
C ASN A 254 -9.02 5.23 15.59
N TRP A 255 -7.94 5.31 14.82
CA TRP A 255 -6.72 5.93 15.29
C TRP A 255 -6.65 7.40 14.90
N ASP A 256 -6.29 8.23 15.87
CA ASP A 256 -6.00 9.64 15.70
C ASP A 256 -4.52 9.89 15.98
N LEU A 257 -3.84 10.52 15.03
CA LEU A 257 -2.40 10.77 15.10
C LEU A 257 -2.10 12.29 15.02
N PRO A 258 -2.49 13.09 16.01
CA PRO A 258 -2.39 14.55 15.89
C PRO A 258 -0.95 15.04 15.68
N THR A 259 0.01 14.49 16.40
CA THR A 259 1.44 14.87 16.29
C THR A 259 2.17 14.11 15.19
N LEU A 260 1.80 12.84 14.97
CA LEU A 260 2.49 11.95 14.03
C LEU A 260 1.65 11.67 12.77
N ALA A 261 0.82 12.61 12.35
CA ALA A 261 -0.11 12.46 11.23
C ALA A 261 0.56 11.95 9.95
N GLY A 262 1.77 12.42 9.65
CA GLY A 262 2.56 11.97 8.50
C GLY A 262 2.94 10.49 8.50
N ALA A 263 2.84 9.81 9.64
CA ALA A 263 3.13 8.38 9.75
C ALA A 263 1.93 7.49 9.39
N GLY A 264 0.68 8.00 9.55
CA GLY A 264 -0.46 7.09 9.41
C GLY A 264 -1.84 7.71 9.60
N GLY A 265 -1.97 9.04 9.63
CA GLY A 265 -3.22 9.72 10.03
C GLY A 265 -4.24 9.91 8.91
N LEU A 266 -3.91 9.61 7.65
CA LEU A 266 -4.83 9.84 6.53
C LEU A 266 -5.89 8.75 6.45
N ARG A 267 -7.09 9.17 6.04
CA ARG A 267 -8.21 8.36 5.58
C ARG A 267 -8.41 8.64 4.11
N SER A 268 -8.81 7.63 3.34
CA SER A 268 -8.97 7.76 1.90
C SER A 268 -9.97 6.73 1.37
N THR A 269 -10.21 6.74 0.06
CA THR A 269 -11.08 5.83 -0.68
C THR A 269 -10.31 5.10 -1.76
N THR A 270 -10.87 4.02 -2.29
CA THR A 270 -10.30 3.33 -3.45
C THR A 270 -10.24 4.24 -4.67
N HIS A 271 -11.28 5.08 -4.87
CA HIS A 271 -11.33 6.08 -5.94
C HIS A 271 -10.11 7.01 -5.90
N ASP A 272 -9.86 7.64 -4.75
CA ASP A 272 -8.76 8.60 -4.56
C ASP A 272 -7.39 7.95 -4.74
N LEU A 273 -7.20 6.75 -4.17
CA LEU A 273 -5.94 6.02 -4.30
C LEU A 273 -5.70 5.54 -5.74
N LEU A 274 -6.74 5.25 -6.52
CA LEU A 274 -6.60 4.98 -7.95
C LEU A 274 -6.25 6.24 -8.75
N ASN A 275 -6.73 7.42 -8.34
CA ASN A 275 -6.27 8.70 -8.91
C ASN A 275 -4.77 8.90 -8.65
N PHE A 276 -4.32 8.62 -7.44
CA PHE A 276 -2.91 8.65 -7.07
C PHE A 276 -2.06 7.69 -7.93
N LEU A 277 -2.52 6.44 -8.09
CA LEU A 277 -1.82 5.46 -8.93
C LEU A 277 -1.84 5.81 -10.42
N ALA A 278 -2.93 6.39 -10.93
CA ALA A 278 -3.00 6.86 -12.31
C ALA A 278 -1.91 7.88 -12.63
N ALA A 279 -1.73 8.86 -11.73
CA ALA A 279 -0.68 9.86 -11.86
C ALA A 279 0.73 9.23 -11.68
N SER A 280 0.89 8.29 -10.72
CA SER A 280 2.15 7.58 -10.47
C SER A 280 2.63 6.75 -11.65
N LEU A 281 1.70 6.15 -12.39
CA LEU A 281 1.94 5.38 -13.62
C LEU A 281 2.05 6.24 -14.88
N GLY A 282 1.74 7.54 -14.79
CA GLY A 282 1.69 8.43 -15.96
C GLY A 282 0.47 8.21 -16.87
N LEU A 283 -0.57 7.50 -16.38
CA LEU A 283 -1.83 7.30 -17.08
C LEU A 283 -2.70 8.56 -17.07
N THR A 284 -2.49 9.43 -16.10
CA THR A 284 -3.12 10.76 -16.01
C THR A 284 -2.03 11.81 -15.88
N LYS A 285 -2.12 12.87 -16.68
CA LYS A 285 -1.21 14.02 -16.58
C LYS A 285 -1.47 14.80 -15.30
N SER A 286 -0.42 15.13 -14.57
CA SER A 286 -0.44 15.98 -13.39
C SER A 286 0.86 16.78 -13.30
N ASN A 287 0.78 17.99 -12.77
CA ASN A 287 1.97 18.79 -12.46
C ASN A 287 2.87 18.11 -11.41
N LEU A 288 2.33 17.13 -10.68
CA LEU A 288 3.09 16.32 -9.72
C LEU A 288 3.81 15.13 -10.37
N SER A 289 3.57 14.82 -11.65
CA SER A 289 4.14 13.60 -12.28
C SER A 289 5.66 13.52 -12.19
N PRO A 290 6.45 14.58 -12.44
CA PRO A 290 7.91 14.53 -12.28
C PRO A 290 8.33 14.26 -10.82
N THR A 291 7.64 14.90 -9.87
CA THR A 291 7.87 14.74 -8.44
C THR A 291 7.55 13.32 -7.98
N MET A 292 6.42 12.76 -8.44
CA MET A 292 6.03 11.38 -8.16
C MET A 292 7.06 10.38 -8.69
N GLN A 293 7.57 10.57 -9.89
CA GLN A 293 8.63 9.72 -10.46
C GLN A 293 9.90 9.76 -9.62
N ARG A 294 10.28 10.93 -9.09
CA ARG A 294 11.43 11.08 -8.19
C ARG A 294 11.26 10.26 -6.91
N THR A 295 10.05 10.22 -6.33
CA THR A 295 9.81 9.41 -5.12
C THR A 295 9.99 7.91 -5.34
N GLN A 296 9.85 7.45 -6.58
CA GLN A 296 9.91 6.06 -7.00
C GLN A 296 11.33 5.60 -7.38
N THR A 297 12.33 6.48 -7.23
CA THR A 297 13.74 6.16 -7.49
C THR A 297 14.37 5.62 -6.21
N VAL A 298 15.16 4.54 -6.32
CA VAL A 298 15.89 3.96 -5.20
C VAL A 298 16.76 5.01 -4.53
N GLN A 299 16.62 5.14 -3.23
CA GLN A 299 17.43 6.03 -2.39
C GLN A 299 18.40 5.25 -1.51
N ARG A 300 17.97 4.10 -0.96
CA ARG A 300 18.74 3.29 -0.02
C ARG A 300 18.40 1.81 -0.16
N GLN A 301 19.33 0.96 0.30
CA GLN A 301 19.13 -0.46 0.52
C GLN A 301 18.44 -0.67 1.85
N THR A 302 17.56 -1.68 1.98
CA THR A 302 16.91 -2.01 3.25
C THR A 302 17.66 -3.07 4.06
N GLY A 303 18.69 -3.69 3.49
CA GLY A 303 19.34 -4.87 4.06
C GLY A 303 18.54 -6.18 3.86
N THR A 304 17.30 -6.09 3.40
CA THR A 304 16.50 -7.24 2.99
C THR A 304 16.78 -7.53 1.52
N PRO A 305 17.13 -8.78 1.14
CA PRO A 305 17.34 -9.14 -0.27
C PRO A 305 16.16 -8.76 -1.15
N ASP A 306 16.46 -8.24 -2.34
CA ASP A 306 15.48 -7.83 -3.36
C ASP A 306 14.59 -6.63 -2.96
N LEU A 307 14.76 -6.04 -1.75
CA LEU A 307 13.95 -4.94 -1.25
C LEU A 307 14.79 -3.67 -1.05
N GLU A 308 14.42 -2.63 -1.77
CA GLU A 308 15.00 -1.29 -1.70
C GLU A 308 13.96 -0.28 -1.26
N ILE A 309 14.39 0.95 -0.93
CA ILE A 309 13.49 2.04 -0.56
C ILE A 309 13.75 3.30 -1.40
N GLY A 310 12.65 3.86 -1.93
CA GLY A 310 12.58 5.19 -2.49
C GLY A 310 12.22 6.23 -1.42
N LEU A 311 11.62 7.35 -1.81
CA LEU A 311 11.04 8.27 -0.83
C LEU A 311 9.64 7.75 -0.45
N GLY A 312 9.55 7.09 0.72
CA GLY A 312 8.32 6.52 1.25
C GLY A 312 7.81 5.27 0.54
N TRP A 313 8.44 4.81 -0.54
CA TRP A 313 8.05 3.62 -1.27
C TRP A 313 9.00 2.46 -1.06
N HIS A 314 8.48 1.26 -0.82
CA HIS A 314 9.23 0.02 -0.99
C HIS A 314 9.34 -0.33 -2.47
N ILE A 315 10.50 -0.78 -2.90
CA ILE A 315 10.79 -1.19 -4.28
C ILE A 315 11.30 -2.62 -4.24
N LEU A 316 10.45 -3.55 -4.64
CA LEU A 316 10.77 -4.96 -4.70
C LEU A 316 11.24 -5.32 -6.11
N LYS A 317 12.49 -5.77 -6.23
CA LYS A 317 13.09 -6.21 -7.48
C LYS A 317 13.39 -7.71 -7.43
N LYS A 318 12.57 -8.51 -8.10
CA LYS A 318 12.73 -9.96 -8.08
C LYS A 318 12.29 -10.59 -9.39
N HIS A 319 13.09 -11.55 -9.88
CA HIS A 319 12.80 -12.31 -11.12
C HIS A 319 12.43 -11.42 -12.31
N GLY A 320 13.13 -10.29 -12.50
CA GLY A 320 12.88 -9.35 -13.59
C GLY A 320 11.62 -8.48 -13.43
N MET A 321 10.94 -8.57 -12.27
CA MET A 321 9.84 -7.68 -11.89
C MET A 321 10.36 -6.57 -10.99
N GLU A 322 9.79 -5.38 -11.16
CA GLU A 322 9.94 -4.26 -10.23
C GLU A 322 8.54 -3.83 -9.76
N ILE A 323 8.27 -4.04 -8.48
CA ILE A 323 7.01 -3.65 -7.85
C ILE A 323 7.31 -2.52 -6.87
N ILE A 324 6.65 -1.38 -7.08
CA ILE A 324 6.70 -0.23 -6.17
C ILE A 324 5.43 -0.27 -5.33
N TRP A 325 5.55 -0.32 -4.00
CA TRP A 325 4.42 -0.56 -3.14
C TRP A 325 4.59 -0.01 -1.72
N HIS A 326 3.49 0.13 -1.03
CA HIS A 326 3.43 0.32 0.41
C HIS A 326 2.15 -0.30 0.98
N ASN A 327 2.20 -0.76 2.21
CA ASN A 327 1.02 -1.20 2.95
C ASN A 327 0.73 -0.26 4.12
N GLY A 328 -0.43 -0.42 4.74
CA GLY A 328 -0.80 0.30 5.93
C GLY A 328 -1.60 -0.57 6.88
N GLY A 329 -1.43 -0.33 8.16
CA GLY A 329 -2.22 -0.98 9.20
C GLY A 329 -2.51 -0.01 10.33
N THR A 330 -3.72 -0.13 10.88
CA THR A 330 -4.17 0.50 12.13
C THR A 330 -4.84 -0.53 13.01
N GLY A 331 -5.44 -0.12 14.11
CA GLY A 331 -6.14 -1.05 15.00
C GLY A 331 -7.26 -1.84 14.33
N GLY A 332 -7.91 -1.28 13.30
CA GLY A 332 -9.08 -1.88 12.66
C GLY A 332 -9.01 -2.00 11.13
N TYR A 333 -7.91 -1.63 10.49
CA TYR A 333 -7.82 -1.59 9.04
C TYR A 333 -6.48 -2.12 8.55
N HIS A 334 -6.51 -2.67 7.35
CA HIS A 334 -5.31 -2.95 6.58
C HIS A 334 -5.48 -2.43 5.15
N SER A 335 -4.42 -1.88 4.58
CA SER A 335 -4.43 -1.27 3.25
C SER A 335 -3.18 -1.67 2.47
N PHE A 336 -3.29 -1.70 1.16
CA PHE A 336 -2.20 -1.94 0.24
C PHE A 336 -2.35 -1.03 -0.97
N ILE A 337 -1.25 -0.44 -1.41
CA ILE A 337 -1.13 0.29 -2.67
C ILE A 337 0.16 -0.14 -3.37
N GLY A 338 0.09 -0.40 -4.66
CA GLY A 338 1.30 -0.75 -5.40
C GLY A 338 1.08 -0.77 -6.90
N PHE A 339 2.17 -0.78 -7.65
CA PHE A 339 2.12 -0.79 -9.10
C PHE A 339 3.37 -1.40 -9.73
N ASP A 340 3.22 -1.87 -10.96
CA ASP A 340 4.27 -2.34 -11.86
C ASP A 340 4.28 -1.42 -13.09
N LYS A 341 5.35 -0.61 -13.23
CA LYS A 341 5.49 0.35 -14.34
C LYS A 341 5.56 -0.33 -15.70
N LYS A 342 6.23 -1.48 -15.76
CA LYS A 342 6.40 -2.21 -17.02
C LYS A 342 5.08 -2.78 -17.53
N LYS A 343 4.24 -3.24 -16.60
CA LYS A 343 2.89 -3.75 -16.92
C LYS A 343 1.83 -2.67 -17.00
N GLN A 344 2.16 -1.42 -16.63
CA GLN A 344 1.21 -0.32 -16.51
C GLN A 344 -0.01 -0.71 -15.67
N LEU A 345 0.23 -1.38 -14.54
CA LEU A 345 -0.78 -1.90 -13.65
C LEU A 345 -0.63 -1.31 -12.25
N GLY A 346 -1.70 -0.75 -11.73
CA GLY A 346 -1.83 -0.34 -10.33
C GLY A 346 -2.88 -1.13 -9.59
N VAL A 347 -2.64 -1.36 -8.30
CA VAL A 347 -3.50 -2.14 -7.40
C VAL A 347 -3.66 -1.39 -6.08
N VAL A 348 -4.90 -1.24 -5.65
CA VAL A 348 -5.30 -0.80 -4.31
C VAL A 348 -6.09 -1.92 -3.67
N VAL A 349 -5.81 -2.24 -2.42
CA VAL A 349 -6.66 -3.12 -1.62
C VAL A 349 -6.90 -2.45 -0.27
N LEU A 350 -8.17 -2.31 0.12
CA LEU A 350 -8.56 -1.74 1.41
C LEU A 350 -9.43 -2.75 2.16
N SER A 351 -9.16 -2.92 3.44
CA SER A 351 -9.88 -3.81 4.34
C SER A 351 -10.24 -3.08 5.63
N ASN A 352 -11.46 -3.27 6.10
CA ASN A 352 -11.90 -2.81 7.43
C ASN A 352 -11.66 -3.87 8.52
N SER A 353 -10.58 -4.62 8.39
CA SER A 353 -10.05 -5.54 9.40
C SER A 353 -8.54 -5.44 9.48
N SER A 354 -7.98 -5.65 10.68
CA SER A 354 -6.53 -5.54 10.91
C SER A 354 -5.71 -6.76 10.46
N ASN A 355 -6.35 -7.78 9.87
CA ASN A 355 -5.64 -8.87 9.21
C ASN A 355 -4.98 -8.39 7.92
N SER A 356 -3.76 -8.87 7.64
CA SER A 356 -3.02 -8.47 6.44
C SER A 356 -3.74 -8.90 5.16
N ILE A 357 -3.68 -8.02 4.15
CA ILE A 357 -4.16 -8.24 2.78
C ILE A 357 -3.03 -8.03 1.76
N ASP A 358 -1.77 -7.99 2.22
CA ASP A 358 -0.61 -7.75 1.37
C ASP A 358 -0.41 -8.84 0.34
N ASP A 359 -0.74 -10.08 0.71
CA ASP A 359 -0.76 -11.23 -0.19
C ASP A 359 -1.71 -11.04 -1.38
N ILE A 360 -2.87 -10.43 -1.15
CA ILE A 360 -3.83 -10.11 -2.24
C ILE A 360 -3.22 -9.07 -3.17
N GLY A 361 -2.68 -7.97 -2.62
CA GLY A 361 -2.08 -6.89 -3.40
C GLY A 361 -0.89 -7.37 -4.24
N LEU A 362 0.04 -8.07 -3.62
CA LEU A 362 1.24 -8.62 -4.29
C LEU A 362 0.89 -9.70 -5.31
N HIS A 363 -0.09 -10.57 -5.02
CA HIS A 363 -0.58 -11.57 -5.96
C HIS A 363 -1.12 -10.92 -7.25
N LEU A 364 -1.93 -9.88 -7.10
CA LEU A 364 -2.51 -9.15 -8.23
C LEU A 364 -1.45 -8.43 -9.08
N LEU A 365 -0.36 -7.96 -8.47
CA LEU A 365 0.75 -7.33 -9.19
C LEU A 365 1.66 -8.34 -9.90
N GLY A 366 1.89 -9.54 -9.34
CA GLY A 366 2.93 -10.37 -9.92
C GLY A 366 2.95 -11.87 -9.63
N ARG A 367 1.93 -12.48 -9.04
CA ARG A 367 1.98 -13.89 -8.63
C ARG A 367 3.14 -14.25 -7.68
N ILE A 368 3.40 -13.45 -6.66
CA ILE A 368 4.47 -13.73 -5.68
C ILE A 368 3.91 -14.52 -4.50
N CYS A 369 3.27 -15.64 -4.74
CA CYS A 369 2.68 -16.50 -3.67
C CYS A 369 3.69 -17.14 -2.69
N LYS A 370 5.00 -17.11 -2.95
CA LYS A 370 6.00 -17.80 -2.11
C LYS A 370 6.84 -16.89 -1.21
N LEU A 371 6.62 -15.56 -1.22
CA LEU A 371 7.53 -14.60 -0.59
C LEU A 371 7.06 -14.01 0.75
N LEU A 372 5.83 -14.29 1.17
CA LEU A 372 5.21 -13.65 2.35
C LEU A 372 5.67 -14.19 3.72
N LYS A 373 6.75 -14.94 3.80
CA LYS A 373 7.36 -15.34 5.08
C LYS A 373 8.43 -14.36 5.60
N ILE A 374 8.62 -13.19 4.98
CA ILE A 374 9.76 -12.30 5.25
C ILE A 374 9.35 -10.92 5.84
N LEU A 375 8.05 -10.65 6.05
CA LEU A 375 7.60 -9.40 6.71
C LEU A 375 6.91 -9.66 8.03
#